data_bee9e8d58391a36f774c5606b9a8b366
#
_entry.id   bee9e8d58391a36f774c5606b9a8b366
#
_cell.length_a   1.000
_cell.length_b   1.000
_cell.length_c   1.000
_cell.angle_alpha   90.00
_cell.angle_beta   90.00
_cell.angle_gamma   90.00
#
_symmetry.space_group_name_H-M   'P 1'
#
loop_
_entity.id
_entity.type
_entity.pdbx_description
1 polymer ?
#
loop_
_entity_poly.entity_id
_entity_poly.type
_entity_poly.pdbx_seq_one_letter_code
_entity_poly.pdbx_strand_id
1 'polypeptide(L)'
;MRSILALDQGTTSSRAIVFDQSGAIRGAAQREFRQIFPQPGWVEHDPTEIWATQSGVMHEAIAKAGITARDVAAIGITNQRETTVVWERSSGRPIANAIVWQDRRTAGLCDEMRAAGIATLIAERTGLVLDAYFSGTKLKWLLDHVPGARTRAARGELAFGTIDTWLMFQLTGGRMHVTDPSNASRTLLFDIRRGQWDDELLRLFDIPDSVLPAIVASSGVCAEPLIDGVHVPIGGIAGDQQAALFGQACLSPGLAKNTYGTGCFLLLNTGRNAVASRNNLLTTVAWKRDGVTDYALEGSVFIGGAVVQWLRDGLQIIRTAGDVEALAASVPDSGGVFFAPAFAGLGAPHWDPYARGSMFGLTRGTTAAHIARAALESIAFQSADVLDAMQKDAGITLSELRVDGGATANNLLMQFQADVLGVPVVRPKVLETTALGAAYLAGLAVGYWKGDDDIAANWQVDRRFEPQASRERIAELRGGWEKAVSRSKQWI
;
A
#
# COMPACT_ATOMS: atom_id res chain seq x y z
N MET A 1 -24.45 18.25 -10.79
CA MET A 1 -22.99 18.53 -10.93
C MET A 1 -22.31 17.17 -11.01
N ARG A 2 -21.51 16.91 -12.03
CA ARG A 2 -20.84 15.60 -12.16
C ARG A 2 -19.81 15.40 -11.05
N SER A 3 -19.63 14.18 -10.62
CA SER A 3 -18.69 13.76 -9.58
C SER A 3 -17.93 12.50 -9.97
N ILE A 4 -16.81 12.21 -9.32
CA ILE A 4 -16.07 10.95 -9.50
C ILE A 4 -16.34 10.07 -8.28
N LEU A 5 -16.62 8.80 -8.51
CA LEU A 5 -16.79 7.79 -7.49
C LEU A 5 -15.50 6.96 -7.38
N ALA A 6 -14.91 6.91 -6.20
CA ALA A 6 -13.78 6.02 -5.89
C ALA A 6 -14.28 4.82 -5.08
N LEU A 7 -13.89 3.62 -5.49
CA LEU A 7 -14.04 2.37 -4.75
C LEU A 7 -12.68 2.02 -4.15
N ASP A 8 -12.60 1.99 -2.83
CA ASP A 8 -11.37 1.71 -2.08
C ASP A 8 -11.56 0.43 -1.28
N GLN A 9 -11.02 -0.66 -1.79
CA GLN A 9 -11.09 -1.97 -1.15
C GLN A 9 -9.87 -2.21 -0.28
N GLY A 10 -9.96 -1.80 0.98
CA GLY A 10 -8.90 -2.00 1.96
C GLY A 10 -8.81 -3.43 2.49
N THR A 11 -7.84 -3.69 3.37
CA THR A 11 -7.63 -5.01 3.97
C THR A 11 -8.75 -5.41 4.94
N THR A 12 -9.30 -4.45 5.68
CA THR A 12 -10.29 -4.73 6.73
C THR A 12 -11.69 -4.19 6.43
N SER A 13 -11.81 -3.34 5.41
CA SER A 13 -13.08 -2.70 5.06
C SER A 13 -13.14 -2.32 3.60
N SER A 14 -14.36 -2.33 3.06
CA SER A 14 -14.72 -1.74 1.78
C SER A 14 -15.15 -0.30 2.00
N ARG A 15 -14.70 0.60 1.14
CA ARG A 15 -15.02 2.02 1.19
C ARG A 15 -15.44 2.52 -0.18
N ALA A 16 -16.32 3.51 -0.22
CA ALA A 16 -16.65 4.26 -1.42
C ALA A 16 -16.75 5.74 -1.07
N ILE A 17 -16.17 6.59 -1.92
CA ILE A 17 -16.12 8.04 -1.72
C ILE A 17 -16.47 8.75 -3.03
N VAL A 18 -17.36 9.73 -2.94
CA VAL A 18 -17.72 10.61 -4.04
C VAL A 18 -16.96 11.93 -3.89
N PHE A 19 -16.20 12.28 -4.93
CA PHE A 19 -15.41 13.52 -5.01
C PHE A 19 -16.01 14.48 -6.03
N ASP A 20 -15.99 15.77 -5.72
CA ASP A 20 -16.27 16.83 -6.69
C ASP A 20 -15.00 17.28 -7.41
N GLN A 21 -15.15 18.28 -8.31
CA GLN A 21 -14.06 18.77 -9.14
C GLN A 21 -12.91 19.45 -8.35
N SER A 22 -13.20 19.91 -7.15
CA SER A 22 -12.17 20.47 -6.25
C SER A 22 -11.43 19.39 -5.43
N GLY A 23 -11.79 18.09 -5.60
CA GLY A 23 -11.28 17.00 -4.79
C GLY A 23 -11.94 16.91 -3.40
N ALA A 24 -12.99 17.67 -3.13
CA ALA A 24 -13.70 17.63 -1.87
C ALA A 24 -14.66 16.41 -1.81
N ILE A 25 -14.74 15.82 -0.62
CA ILE A 25 -15.63 14.68 -0.35
C ILE A 25 -17.09 15.16 -0.27
N ARG A 26 -17.96 14.58 -1.10
CA ARG A 26 -19.41 14.87 -1.15
C ARG A 26 -20.24 13.82 -0.44
N GLY A 27 -19.76 12.58 -0.42
CA GLY A 27 -20.38 11.48 0.28
C GLY A 27 -19.39 10.34 0.45
N ALA A 28 -19.47 9.63 1.57
CA ALA A 28 -18.61 8.51 1.87
C ALA A 28 -19.37 7.43 2.64
N ALA A 29 -19.03 6.18 2.35
CA ALA A 29 -19.53 5.02 3.09
C ALA A 29 -18.41 4.02 3.29
N GLN A 30 -18.44 3.32 4.41
CA GLN A 30 -17.46 2.29 4.74
C GLN A 30 -18.17 1.15 5.47
N ARG A 31 -17.70 -0.09 5.21
CA ARG A 31 -18.20 -1.28 5.90
C ARG A 31 -17.05 -2.26 6.09
N GLU A 32 -16.86 -2.73 7.30
CA GLU A 32 -15.95 -3.81 7.63
C GLU A 32 -16.49 -5.14 7.11
N PHE A 33 -15.57 -6.08 6.85
CA PHE A 33 -15.87 -7.47 6.50
C PHE A 33 -15.00 -8.42 7.32
N ARG A 34 -15.43 -9.68 7.36
CA ARG A 34 -14.82 -10.68 8.24
C ARG A 34 -13.40 -11.01 7.82
N GLN A 35 -12.51 -11.02 8.80
CA GLN A 35 -11.15 -11.55 8.69
C GLN A 35 -11.16 -13.03 9.10
N ILE A 36 -10.56 -13.92 8.32
CA ILE A 36 -10.57 -15.36 8.53
C ILE A 36 -9.14 -15.83 8.79
N PHE A 37 -8.94 -16.54 9.90
CA PHE A 37 -7.63 -17.03 10.33
C PHE A 37 -7.69 -18.56 10.52
N PRO A 38 -7.59 -19.37 9.43
CA PRO A 38 -7.77 -20.83 9.51
C PRO A 38 -6.71 -21.55 10.32
N GLN A 39 -5.47 -21.05 10.27
CA GLN A 39 -4.30 -21.58 10.96
C GLN A 39 -3.34 -20.44 11.34
N PRO A 40 -2.40 -20.65 12.27
CA PRO A 40 -1.36 -19.66 12.58
C PRO A 40 -0.60 -19.22 11.32
N GLY A 41 -0.57 -17.91 11.07
CA GLY A 41 0.07 -17.31 9.90
C GLY A 41 -0.75 -17.35 8.60
N TRP A 42 -1.96 -17.94 8.62
CA TRP A 42 -2.88 -17.91 7.48
C TRP A 42 -3.89 -16.79 7.65
N VAL A 43 -4.13 -16.05 6.57
CA VAL A 43 -5.10 -14.93 6.53
C VAL A 43 -5.90 -15.03 5.25
N GLU A 44 -7.21 -15.07 5.38
CA GLU A 44 -8.14 -15.22 4.26
C GLU A 44 -9.30 -14.25 4.35
N HIS A 45 -9.86 -13.91 3.18
CA HIS A 45 -11.11 -13.18 3.04
C HIS A 45 -12.10 -13.97 2.18
N ASP A 46 -13.40 -13.80 2.42
CA ASP A 46 -14.43 -14.27 1.51
C ASP A 46 -14.60 -13.26 0.36
N PRO A 47 -14.27 -13.62 -0.91
CA PRO A 47 -14.42 -12.71 -2.03
C PRO A 47 -15.86 -12.27 -2.28
N THR A 48 -16.82 -13.11 -1.91
CA THR A 48 -18.25 -12.79 -2.04
C THR A 48 -18.67 -11.70 -1.05
N GLU A 49 -18.16 -11.77 0.18
CA GLU A 49 -18.38 -10.74 1.19
C GLU A 49 -17.71 -9.41 0.80
N ILE A 50 -16.48 -9.46 0.24
CA ILE A 50 -15.80 -8.28 -0.32
C ILE A 50 -16.69 -7.61 -1.37
N TRP A 51 -17.21 -8.37 -2.33
CA TRP A 51 -18.09 -7.82 -3.37
C TRP A 51 -19.39 -7.25 -2.79
N ALA A 52 -20.05 -7.97 -1.89
CA ALA A 52 -21.30 -7.55 -1.28
C ALA A 52 -21.12 -6.24 -0.48
N THR A 53 -20.04 -6.12 0.30
CA THR A 53 -19.75 -4.91 1.07
C THR A 53 -19.34 -3.76 0.15
N GLN A 54 -18.51 -3.99 -0.88
CA GLN A 54 -18.09 -2.94 -1.81
C GLN A 54 -19.26 -2.42 -2.64
N SER A 55 -20.12 -3.30 -3.15
CA SER A 55 -21.33 -2.90 -3.86
C SER A 55 -22.29 -2.11 -2.95
N GLY A 56 -22.44 -2.55 -1.70
CA GLY A 56 -23.29 -1.86 -0.72
C GLY A 56 -22.81 -0.44 -0.41
N VAL A 57 -21.53 -0.25 -0.10
CA VAL A 57 -20.98 1.08 0.19
C VAL A 57 -20.94 1.99 -1.04
N MET A 58 -20.84 1.43 -2.25
CA MET A 58 -20.93 2.18 -3.50
C MET A 58 -22.28 2.91 -3.61
N HIS A 59 -23.39 2.20 -3.47
CA HIS A 59 -24.73 2.80 -3.53
C HIS A 59 -24.98 3.75 -2.35
N GLU A 60 -24.49 3.40 -1.16
CA GLU A 60 -24.62 4.23 0.03
C GLU A 60 -23.87 5.57 -0.11
N ALA A 61 -22.65 5.56 -0.69
CA ALA A 61 -21.87 6.79 -0.92
C ALA A 61 -22.54 7.70 -1.95
N ILE A 62 -23.09 7.16 -3.03
CA ILE A 62 -23.89 7.91 -4.02
C ILE A 62 -25.09 8.56 -3.35
N ALA A 63 -25.84 7.80 -2.56
CA ALA A 63 -27.01 8.32 -1.83
C ALA A 63 -26.64 9.42 -0.83
N LYS A 64 -25.56 9.23 -0.05
CA LYS A 64 -25.06 10.23 0.92
C LYS A 64 -24.57 11.51 0.25
N ALA A 65 -24.05 11.41 -0.98
CA ALA A 65 -23.69 12.58 -1.77
C ALA A 65 -24.92 13.34 -2.32
N GLY A 66 -26.14 12.79 -2.19
CA GLY A 66 -27.36 13.38 -2.72
C GLY A 66 -27.43 13.38 -4.25
N ILE A 67 -26.77 12.43 -4.90
CA ILE A 67 -26.70 12.30 -6.37
C ILE A 67 -27.23 10.94 -6.83
N THR A 68 -27.27 10.71 -8.14
CA THR A 68 -27.62 9.45 -8.79
C THR A 68 -26.45 8.94 -9.63
N ALA A 69 -26.53 7.72 -10.13
CA ALA A 69 -25.54 7.16 -11.04
C ALA A 69 -25.32 8.02 -12.31
N ARG A 70 -26.33 8.79 -12.74
CA ARG A 70 -26.24 9.74 -13.89
C ARG A 70 -25.29 10.90 -13.63
N ASP A 71 -25.06 11.23 -12.37
CA ASP A 71 -24.17 12.33 -11.94
C ASP A 71 -22.72 11.85 -11.76
N VAL A 72 -22.48 10.53 -11.78
CA VAL A 72 -21.14 9.93 -11.71
C VAL A 72 -20.49 10.02 -13.09
N ALA A 73 -19.42 10.77 -13.22
CA ALA A 73 -18.67 10.93 -14.46
C ALA A 73 -17.80 9.71 -14.79
N ALA A 74 -17.17 9.12 -13.74
CA ALA A 74 -16.38 7.89 -13.83
C ALA A 74 -16.22 7.23 -12.47
N ILE A 75 -15.84 5.95 -12.50
CA ILE A 75 -15.44 5.16 -11.33
C ILE A 75 -13.93 4.96 -11.37
N GLY A 76 -13.26 5.20 -10.22
CA GLY A 76 -11.90 4.78 -9.95
C GLY A 76 -11.87 3.63 -8.95
N ILE A 77 -11.02 2.63 -9.16
CA ILE A 77 -10.85 1.48 -8.29
C ILE A 77 -9.45 1.49 -7.69
N THR A 78 -9.37 1.34 -6.38
CA THR A 78 -8.12 1.07 -5.67
C THR A 78 -8.34 -0.06 -4.66
N ASN A 79 -7.28 -0.79 -4.35
CA ASN A 79 -7.42 -2.03 -3.59
C ASN A 79 -6.18 -2.36 -2.79
N GLN A 80 -6.37 -3.12 -1.69
CA GLN A 80 -5.30 -3.89 -1.08
C GLN A 80 -4.62 -4.75 -2.15
N ARG A 81 -3.30 -4.63 -2.26
CA ARG A 81 -2.54 -5.32 -3.30
C ARG A 81 -2.29 -6.79 -2.92
N GLU A 82 -1.80 -7.58 -3.85
CA GLU A 82 -1.30 -8.95 -3.72
C GLU A 82 -2.31 -10.01 -3.24
N THR A 83 -3.43 -9.59 -2.65
CA THR A 83 -4.50 -10.51 -2.23
C THR A 83 -5.05 -11.27 -3.43
N THR A 84 -5.02 -12.59 -3.37
CA THR A 84 -5.17 -13.49 -4.51
C THR A 84 -6.52 -14.16 -4.51
N VAL A 85 -7.27 -14.00 -5.59
CA VAL A 85 -8.58 -14.65 -5.81
C VAL A 85 -8.50 -15.54 -7.05
N VAL A 86 -9.11 -16.73 -6.98
CA VAL A 86 -9.33 -17.63 -8.13
C VAL A 86 -10.80 -18.02 -8.18
N TRP A 87 -11.41 -17.92 -9.37
CA TRP A 87 -12.83 -18.21 -9.54
C TRP A 87 -13.12 -18.91 -10.87
N GLU A 88 -14.29 -19.50 -10.97
CA GLU A 88 -14.82 -20.10 -12.21
C GLU A 88 -15.24 -18.99 -13.17
N ARG A 89 -14.73 -18.98 -14.40
CA ARG A 89 -15.08 -17.96 -15.41
C ARG A 89 -16.57 -17.94 -15.74
N SER A 90 -17.19 -19.11 -15.82
CA SER A 90 -18.58 -19.24 -16.26
C SER A 90 -19.61 -18.79 -15.22
N SER A 91 -19.32 -19.00 -13.95
CA SER A 91 -20.26 -18.72 -12.85
C SER A 91 -19.85 -17.51 -11.98
N GLY A 92 -18.61 -17.07 -12.08
CA GLY A 92 -18.05 -16.07 -11.15
C GLY A 92 -17.88 -16.58 -9.71
N ARG A 93 -18.01 -17.90 -9.48
CA ARG A 93 -17.90 -18.47 -8.13
C ARG A 93 -16.44 -18.67 -7.74
N PRO A 94 -15.97 -18.10 -6.62
CA PRO A 94 -14.64 -18.38 -6.07
C PRO A 94 -14.46 -19.86 -5.78
N ILE A 95 -13.28 -20.42 -6.10
CA ILE A 95 -12.96 -21.83 -5.80
C ILE A 95 -12.47 -22.03 -4.37
N ALA A 96 -12.04 -20.96 -3.71
CA ALA A 96 -11.60 -20.89 -2.32
C ALA A 96 -11.71 -19.44 -1.82
N ASN A 97 -11.49 -19.22 -0.52
CA ASN A 97 -11.30 -17.89 0.02
C ASN A 97 -10.09 -17.20 -0.64
N ALA A 98 -10.09 -15.88 -0.71
CA ALA A 98 -8.96 -15.08 -1.13
C ALA A 98 -7.82 -15.22 -0.12
N ILE A 99 -6.59 -15.49 -0.59
CA ILE A 99 -5.41 -15.51 0.26
C ILE A 99 -4.85 -14.09 0.34
N VAL A 100 -4.84 -13.54 1.56
CA VAL A 100 -4.48 -12.13 1.83
C VAL A 100 -2.97 -11.91 1.72
N TRP A 101 -2.54 -10.69 1.41
CA TRP A 101 -1.14 -10.30 1.32
C TRP A 101 -0.32 -10.58 2.60
N GLN A 102 -0.96 -10.60 3.77
CA GLN A 102 -0.35 -10.90 5.07
C GLN A 102 -0.08 -12.40 5.30
N ASP A 103 -0.68 -13.27 4.48
CA ASP A 103 -0.61 -14.73 4.64
C ASP A 103 0.80 -15.26 4.41
N ARG A 104 1.25 -16.19 5.26
CA ARG A 104 2.60 -16.74 5.23
C ARG A 104 2.65 -18.21 4.83
N ARG A 105 1.52 -18.83 4.40
CA ARG A 105 1.45 -20.27 4.06
C ARG A 105 2.44 -20.70 2.98
N THR A 106 2.84 -19.80 2.10
CA THR A 106 3.78 -20.08 1.01
C THR A 106 5.23 -19.71 1.31
N ALA A 107 5.57 -19.38 2.57
CA ALA A 107 6.93 -19.03 2.95
C ALA A 107 7.93 -20.15 2.66
N GLY A 108 7.56 -21.43 2.94
CA GLY A 108 8.40 -22.59 2.64
C GLY A 108 8.71 -22.73 1.14
N LEU A 109 7.73 -22.50 0.26
CA LEU A 109 7.95 -22.46 -1.19
C LEU A 109 8.95 -21.37 -1.58
N CYS A 110 8.87 -20.19 -0.96
CA CYS A 110 9.84 -19.12 -1.21
C CYS A 110 11.25 -19.52 -0.79
N ASP A 111 11.41 -20.27 0.33
CA ASP A 111 12.71 -20.76 0.78
C ASP A 111 13.30 -21.81 -0.18
N GLU A 112 12.47 -22.74 -0.66
CA GLU A 112 12.87 -23.71 -1.69
C GLU A 112 13.33 -23.03 -2.99
N MET A 113 12.55 -22.08 -3.50
CA MET A 113 12.88 -21.33 -4.72
C MET A 113 14.15 -20.48 -4.52
N ARG A 114 14.35 -19.93 -3.33
CA ARG A 114 15.56 -19.16 -2.98
C ARG A 114 16.79 -20.06 -2.96
N ALA A 115 16.68 -21.25 -2.38
CA ALA A 115 17.73 -22.27 -2.37
C ALA A 115 18.07 -22.78 -3.79
N ALA A 116 17.09 -22.76 -4.70
CA ALA A 116 17.29 -23.08 -6.12
C ALA A 116 17.91 -21.93 -6.93
N GLY A 117 18.23 -20.77 -6.31
CA GLY A 117 18.88 -19.64 -6.97
C GLY A 117 17.97 -18.75 -7.82
N ILE A 118 16.65 -18.90 -7.71
CA ILE A 118 15.66 -18.22 -8.57
C ILE A 118 15.45 -16.75 -8.16
N ALA A 119 15.81 -16.36 -6.93
CA ALA A 119 15.54 -15.03 -6.37
C ALA A 119 16.11 -13.89 -7.23
N THR A 120 17.30 -14.05 -7.83
CA THR A 120 17.92 -13.02 -8.68
C THR A 120 17.09 -12.75 -9.94
N LEU A 121 16.64 -13.80 -10.63
CA LEU A 121 15.81 -13.67 -11.82
C LEU A 121 14.49 -12.94 -11.49
N ILE A 122 13.86 -13.31 -10.39
CA ILE A 122 12.63 -12.64 -9.93
C ILE A 122 12.87 -11.15 -9.68
N ALA A 123 13.94 -10.80 -8.96
CA ALA A 123 14.26 -9.40 -8.69
C ALA A 123 14.55 -8.61 -9.97
N GLU A 124 15.26 -9.19 -10.93
CA GLU A 124 15.58 -8.56 -12.22
C GLU A 124 14.34 -8.29 -13.08
N ARG A 125 13.40 -9.24 -13.14
CA ARG A 125 12.18 -9.14 -13.95
C ARG A 125 11.11 -8.29 -13.29
N THR A 126 10.88 -8.52 -12.01
CA THR A 126 9.71 -7.97 -11.31
C THR A 126 10.02 -6.75 -10.45
N GLY A 127 11.29 -6.51 -10.11
CA GLY A 127 11.69 -5.49 -9.13
C GLY A 127 11.38 -5.88 -7.68
N LEU A 128 10.90 -7.10 -7.44
CA LEU A 128 10.44 -7.56 -6.13
C LEU A 128 11.44 -8.55 -5.51
N VAL A 129 11.39 -8.67 -4.20
CA VAL A 129 12.02 -9.79 -3.49
C VAL A 129 11.13 -11.03 -3.58
N LEU A 130 11.72 -12.23 -3.53
CA LEU A 130 10.95 -13.47 -3.47
C LEU A 130 10.39 -13.65 -2.05
N ASP A 131 9.10 -13.40 -1.87
CA ASP A 131 8.43 -13.50 -0.58
C ASP A 131 6.96 -13.94 -0.72
N ALA A 132 6.42 -14.59 0.29
CA ALA A 132 5.02 -15.01 0.39
C ALA A 132 4.03 -13.83 0.36
N TYR A 133 4.50 -12.61 0.54
CA TYR A 133 3.73 -11.37 0.40
C TYR A 133 3.03 -11.26 -0.96
N PHE A 134 3.70 -11.64 -2.04
CA PHE A 134 3.25 -11.45 -3.43
C PHE A 134 2.34 -12.55 -3.94
N SER A 135 1.56 -12.29 -5.00
CA SER A 135 0.45 -13.15 -5.43
C SER A 135 0.87 -14.50 -6.04
N GLY A 136 2.00 -14.57 -6.78
CA GLY A 136 2.36 -15.73 -7.60
C GLY A 136 2.46 -17.03 -6.81
N THR A 137 3.06 -16.99 -5.60
CA THR A 137 3.17 -18.15 -4.71
C THR A 137 1.81 -18.62 -4.19
N LYS A 138 0.90 -17.67 -3.90
CA LYS A 138 -0.47 -17.95 -3.43
C LYS A 138 -1.32 -18.56 -4.55
N LEU A 139 -1.17 -18.04 -5.77
CA LEU A 139 -1.85 -18.60 -6.95
C LEU A 139 -1.39 -20.04 -7.20
N LYS A 140 -0.07 -20.28 -7.20
CA LYS A 140 0.46 -21.65 -7.30
C LYS A 140 -0.13 -22.56 -6.22
N TRP A 141 -0.15 -22.09 -4.97
CA TRP A 141 -0.69 -22.84 -3.85
C TRP A 141 -2.16 -23.22 -4.07
N LEU A 142 -3.01 -22.27 -4.52
CA LEU A 142 -4.42 -22.54 -4.80
C LEU A 142 -4.59 -23.58 -5.91
N LEU A 143 -3.82 -23.48 -6.98
CA LEU A 143 -3.88 -24.44 -8.09
C LEU A 143 -3.44 -25.84 -7.69
N ASP A 144 -2.50 -25.96 -6.75
CA ASP A 144 -1.98 -27.24 -6.28
C ASP A 144 -2.88 -27.90 -5.21
N HIS A 145 -3.54 -27.10 -4.35
CA HIS A 145 -4.23 -27.62 -3.18
C HIS A 145 -5.75 -27.70 -3.32
N VAL A 146 -6.36 -26.92 -4.25
CA VAL A 146 -7.80 -27.03 -4.52
C VAL A 146 -8.04 -28.18 -5.51
N PRO A 147 -8.84 -29.20 -5.15
CA PRO A 147 -9.04 -30.38 -6.00
C PRO A 147 -9.48 -30.02 -7.42
N GLY A 148 -8.74 -30.50 -8.43
CA GLY A 148 -9.01 -30.31 -9.84
C GLY A 148 -8.70 -28.91 -10.38
N ALA A 149 -8.25 -27.95 -9.55
CA ALA A 149 -8.01 -26.56 -9.96
C ALA A 149 -6.97 -26.49 -11.09
N ARG A 150 -5.86 -27.20 -10.97
CA ARG A 150 -4.79 -27.18 -11.99
C ARG A 150 -5.27 -27.63 -13.37
N THR A 151 -6.02 -28.73 -13.45
CA THR A 151 -6.60 -29.24 -14.69
C THR A 151 -7.60 -28.24 -15.28
N ARG A 152 -8.43 -27.63 -14.45
CA ARG A 152 -9.43 -26.65 -14.87
C ARG A 152 -8.75 -25.34 -15.33
N ALA A 153 -7.68 -24.92 -14.64
CA ALA A 153 -6.87 -23.78 -15.05
C ALA A 153 -6.28 -23.98 -16.45
N ALA A 154 -5.65 -25.15 -16.70
CA ALA A 154 -5.08 -25.48 -18.00
C ALA A 154 -6.11 -25.50 -19.14
N ARG A 155 -7.39 -25.77 -18.82
CA ARG A 155 -8.51 -25.70 -19.79
C ARG A 155 -9.10 -24.30 -19.95
N GLY A 156 -8.58 -23.29 -19.23
CA GLY A 156 -9.11 -21.91 -19.28
C GLY A 156 -10.46 -21.74 -18.55
N GLU A 157 -10.86 -22.68 -17.71
CA GLU A 157 -12.11 -22.63 -16.94
C GLU A 157 -12.04 -21.73 -15.72
N LEU A 158 -10.83 -21.42 -15.27
CA LEU A 158 -10.58 -20.58 -14.10
C LEU A 158 -10.02 -19.20 -14.51
N ALA A 159 -10.25 -18.23 -13.67
CA ALA A 159 -9.67 -16.91 -13.74
C ALA A 159 -8.97 -16.60 -12.42
N PHE A 160 -7.82 -15.93 -12.50
CA PHE A 160 -7.08 -15.37 -11.39
C PHE A 160 -7.16 -13.85 -11.42
N GLY A 161 -7.13 -13.24 -10.25
CA GLY A 161 -6.92 -11.80 -10.13
C GLY A 161 -6.54 -11.38 -8.72
N THR A 162 -6.03 -10.18 -8.63
CA THR A 162 -6.01 -9.39 -7.42
C THR A 162 -7.40 -8.76 -7.20
N ILE A 163 -7.58 -8.04 -6.11
CA ILE A 163 -8.93 -7.56 -5.74
C ILE A 163 -9.51 -6.59 -6.77
N ASP A 164 -8.69 -5.77 -7.43
CA ASP A 164 -9.14 -4.94 -8.57
C ASP A 164 -9.78 -5.76 -9.67
N THR A 165 -9.11 -6.84 -10.09
CA THR A 165 -9.62 -7.75 -11.12
C THR A 165 -10.93 -8.40 -10.70
N TRP A 166 -11.04 -8.81 -9.44
CA TRP A 166 -12.26 -9.36 -8.87
C TRP A 166 -13.42 -8.35 -8.92
N LEU A 167 -13.17 -7.10 -8.48
CA LEU A 167 -14.17 -6.04 -8.54
C LEU A 167 -14.58 -5.71 -9.98
N MET A 168 -13.60 -5.65 -10.90
CA MET A 168 -13.87 -5.43 -12.33
C MET A 168 -14.76 -6.52 -12.91
N PHE A 169 -14.46 -7.79 -12.60
CA PHE A 169 -15.25 -8.91 -13.05
C PHE A 169 -16.70 -8.83 -12.53
N GLN A 170 -16.87 -8.53 -11.24
CA GLN A 170 -18.19 -8.43 -10.62
C GLN A 170 -18.99 -7.21 -11.14
N LEU A 171 -18.39 -6.03 -11.20
CA LEU A 171 -19.03 -4.80 -11.71
C LEU A 171 -19.52 -4.96 -13.15
N THR A 172 -18.80 -5.71 -13.96
CA THR A 172 -19.13 -5.91 -15.39
C THR A 172 -19.98 -7.14 -15.64
N GLY A 173 -20.43 -7.86 -14.61
CA GLY A 173 -21.21 -9.09 -14.78
C GLY A 173 -20.43 -10.18 -15.51
N GLY A 174 -19.15 -10.34 -15.24
CA GLY A 174 -18.27 -11.35 -15.81
C GLY A 174 -17.69 -11.03 -17.19
N ARG A 175 -17.98 -9.85 -17.76
CA ARG A 175 -17.54 -9.48 -19.12
C ARG A 175 -16.07 -9.05 -19.20
N MET A 176 -15.52 -8.48 -18.13
CA MET A 176 -14.14 -7.97 -18.12
C MET A 176 -13.31 -8.73 -17.10
N HIS A 177 -12.15 -9.20 -17.56
CA HIS A 177 -11.13 -9.85 -16.73
C HIS A 177 -9.81 -9.12 -16.99
N VAL A 178 -9.61 -8.03 -16.26
CA VAL A 178 -8.50 -7.07 -16.46
C VAL A 178 -7.91 -6.64 -15.14
N THR A 179 -6.63 -6.26 -15.18
CA THR A 179 -5.90 -5.60 -14.10
C THR A 179 -5.03 -4.47 -14.66
N ASP A 180 -4.53 -3.60 -13.81
CA ASP A 180 -3.59 -2.56 -14.20
C ASP A 180 -2.12 -2.96 -13.91
N PRO A 181 -1.12 -2.28 -14.51
CA PRO A 181 0.28 -2.60 -14.26
C PRO A 181 0.74 -2.39 -12.82
N SER A 182 0.10 -1.50 -12.05
CA SER A 182 0.48 -1.29 -10.64
C SER A 182 0.14 -2.52 -9.79
N ASN A 183 -1.02 -3.14 -10.01
CA ASN A 183 -1.41 -4.42 -9.39
C ASN A 183 -0.65 -5.61 -9.99
N ALA A 184 -0.51 -5.69 -11.31
CA ALA A 184 0.23 -6.76 -11.98
C ALA A 184 1.69 -6.83 -11.50
N SER A 185 2.33 -5.68 -11.27
CA SER A 185 3.71 -5.61 -10.76
C SER A 185 3.89 -6.21 -9.36
N ARG A 186 2.79 -6.53 -8.66
CA ARG A 186 2.81 -7.12 -7.31
C ARG A 186 2.63 -8.63 -7.30
N THR A 187 2.72 -9.29 -8.45
CA THR A 187 2.34 -10.71 -8.59
C THR A 187 3.50 -11.68 -8.60
N LEU A 188 4.75 -11.25 -8.79
CA LEU A 188 5.92 -12.07 -9.15
C LEU A 188 5.85 -12.70 -10.55
N LEU A 189 4.86 -12.33 -11.37
CA LEU A 189 4.58 -12.94 -12.67
C LEU A 189 4.72 -11.94 -13.83
N PHE A 190 4.93 -10.66 -13.50
CA PHE A 190 4.90 -9.55 -14.45
C PHE A 190 6.28 -8.92 -14.61
N ASP A 191 6.77 -8.85 -15.85
CA ASP A 191 7.99 -8.11 -16.17
C ASP A 191 7.68 -6.61 -16.22
N ILE A 192 8.16 -5.87 -15.22
CA ILE A 192 7.86 -4.43 -15.07
C ILE A 192 8.48 -3.58 -16.18
N ARG A 193 9.55 -4.03 -16.82
CA ARG A 193 10.22 -3.31 -17.92
C ARG A 193 9.55 -3.54 -19.26
N ARG A 194 9.12 -4.78 -19.51
CA ARG A 194 8.38 -5.16 -20.74
C ARG A 194 6.89 -4.79 -20.65
N GLY A 195 6.38 -4.60 -19.43
CA GLY A 195 4.99 -4.24 -19.20
C GLY A 195 4.00 -5.36 -19.56
N GLN A 196 4.37 -6.63 -19.34
CA GLN A 196 3.60 -7.82 -19.69
C GLN A 196 3.88 -8.98 -18.74
N TRP A 197 3.00 -9.98 -18.73
CA TRP A 197 3.23 -11.25 -18.06
C TRP A 197 4.51 -11.91 -18.64
N ASP A 198 5.31 -12.54 -17.79
CA ASP A 198 6.60 -13.12 -18.17
C ASP A 198 6.48 -14.65 -18.25
N ASP A 199 6.67 -15.20 -19.46
CA ASP A 199 6.54 -16.64 -19.73
C ASP A 199 7.52 -17.50 -18.93
N GLU A 200 8.69 -16.98 -18.57
CA GLU A 200 9.68 -17.71 -17.78
C GLU A 200 9.23 -17.78 -16.32
N LEU A 201 8.74 -16.67 -15.76
CA LEU A 201 8.16 -16.66 -14.42
C LEU A 201 6.91 -17.55 -14.34
N LEU A 202 6.03 -17.51 -15.34
CA LEU A 202 4.85 -18.39 -15.39
C LEU A 202 5.25 -19.86 -15.37
N ARG A 203 6.28 -20.25 -16.11
CA ARG A 203 6.80 -21.62 -16.09
C ARG A 203 7.41 -21.99 -14.75
N LEU A 204 8.18 -21.09 -14.11
CA LEU A 204 8.79 -21.31 -12.80
C LEU A 204 7.75 -21.54 -11.69
N PHE A 205 6.65 -20.80 -11.74
CA PHE A 205 5.54 -20.98 -10.81
C PHE A 205 4.54 -22.05 -11.25
N ASP A 206 4.73 -22.65 -12.44
CA ASP A 206 3.81 -23.61 -13.06
C ASP A 206 2.37 -23.05 -13.12
N ILE A 207 2.24 -21.82 -13.65
CA ILE A 207 0.97 -21.12 -13.80
C ILE A 207 0.63 -21.05 -15.28
N PRO A 208 -0.53 -21.58 -15.72
CA PRO A 208 -0.99 -21.44 -17.10
C PRO A 208 -1.41 -19.99 -17.39
N ASP A 209 -1.03 -19.48 -18.55
CA ASP A 209 -1.36 -18.12 -19.01
C ASP A 209 -2.90 -17.88 -19.12
N SER A 210 -3.64 -18.95 -19.36
CA SER A 210 -5.10 -18.93 -19.48
C SER A 210 -5.84 -18.38 -18.26
N VAL A 211 -5.22 -18.38 -17.06
CA VAL A 211 -5.86 -17.84 -15.86
C VAL A 211 -5.65 -16.34 -15.69
N LEU A 212 -4.71 -15.73 -16.41
CA LEU A 212 -4.27 -14.36 -16.20
C LEU A 212 -5.26 -13.33 -16.78
N PRO A 213 -5.43 -12.17 -16.12
CA PRO A 213 -6.18 -11.05 -16.66
C PRO A 213 -5.42 -10.33 -17.77
N ALA A 214 -6.13 -9.65 -18.66
CA ALA A 214 -5.51 -8.72 -19.59
C ALA A 214 -5.04 -7.44 -18.85
N ILE A 215 -3.95 -6.84 -19.34
CA ILE A 215 -3.40 -5.62 -18.75
C ILE A 215 -4.01 -4.39 -19.42
N VAL A 216 -4.59 -3.49 -18.62
CA VAL A 216 -5.12 -2.19 -19.07
C VAL A 216 -4.31 -1.05 -18.47
N ALA A 217 -4.47 0.18 -18.96
CA ALA A 217 -3.84 1.34 -18.38
C ALA A 217 -4.40 1.64 -16.99
N SER A 218 -3.59 2.20 -16.09
CA SER A 218 -4.05 2.67 -14.77
C SER A 218 -5.01 3.85 -14.88
N SER A 219 -4.86 4.70 -15.92
CA SER A 219 -5.82 5.73 -16.31
C SER A 219 -6.20 5.53 -17.76
N GLY A 220 -7.48 5.23 -17.99
CA GLY A 220 -8.07 4.97 -19.30
C GLY A 220 -9.40 4.24 -19.15
N VAL A 221 -10.41 4.62 -19.93
CA VAL A 221 -11.71 3.94 -19.87
C VAL A 221 -11.57 2.51 -20.37
N CYS A 222 -11.79 1.54 -19.48
CA CYS A 222 -11.65 0.12 -19.79
C CYS A 222 -12.98 -0.66 -19.78
N ALA A 223 -14.02 -0.11 -19.15
CA ALA A 223 -15.36 -0.71 -19.10
C ALA A 223 -16.43 0.34 -18.79
N GLU A 224 -17.69 0.01 -19.09
CA GLU A 224 -18.87 0.82 -18.76
C GLU A 224 -19.95 -0.08 -18.16
N PRO A 225 -19.83 -0.52 -16.89
CA PRO A 225 -20.85 -1.30 -16.22
C PRO A 225 -22.16 -0.53 -16.08
N LEU A 226 -23.26 -1.28 -15.92
CA LEU A 226 -24.59 -0.75 -15.66
C LEU A 226 -24.77 -0.58 -14.15
N ILE A 227 -24.82 0.65 -13.67
CA ILE A 227 -25.08 1.01 -12.27
C ILE A 227 -26.46 1.71 -12.22
N ASP A 228 -27.42 1.12 -11.52
CA ASP A 228 -28.80 1.64 -11.41
C ASP A 228 -29.42 2.04 -12.76
N GLY A 229 -29.17 1.21 -13.80
CA GLY A 229 -29.69 1.44 -15.15
C GLY A 229 -28.92 2.48 -15.97
N VAL A 230 -27.76 2.94 -15.51
CA VAL A 230 -26.90 3.92 -16.20
C VAL A 230 -25.54 3.30 -16.49
N HIS A 231 -25.04 3.46 -17.72
CA HIS A 231 -23.66 3.10 -18.05
C HIS A 231 -22.69 4.12 -17.46
N VAL A 232 -21.83 3.68 -16.54
CA VAL A 232 -20.84 4.54 -15.86
C VAL A 232 -19.43 4.04 -16.21
N PRO A 233 -18.57 4.86 -16.83
CA PRO A 233 -17.23 4.42 -17.21
C PRO A 233 -16.34 4.14 -15.99
N ILE A 234 -15.58 3.04 -16.06
CA ILE A 234 -14.46 2.77 -15.16
C ILE A 234 -13.21 3.29 -15.88
N GLY A 235 -12.63 4.35 -15.33
CA GLY A 235 -11.51 5.08 -15.95
C GLY A 235 -10.21 5.00 -15.16
N GLY A 236 -10.20 4.47 -13.93
CA GLY A 236 -9.01 4.41 -13.08
C GLY A 236 -8.92 3.09 -12.33
N ILE A 237 -7.72 2.47 -12.34
CA ILE A 237 -7.41 1.27 -11.54
C ILE A 237 -5.98 1.43 -11.03
N ALA A 238 -5.76 1.31 -9.72
CA ALA A 238 -4.42 1.29 -9.16
C ALA A 238 -4.40 0.57 -7.80
N GLY A 239 -3.29 -0.07 -7.46
CA GLY A 239 -3.04 -0.56 -6.11
C GLY A 239 -3.06 0.58 -5.09
N ASP A 240 -3.42 0.30 -3.85
CA ASP A 240 -3.67 1.30 -2.80
C ASP A 240 -2.50 2.26 -2.59
N GLN A 241 -1.28 1.77 -2.56
CA GLN A 241 -0.10 2.60 -2.32
C GLN A 241 0.26 3.46 -3.53
N GLN A 242 0.05 2.95 -4.74
CA GLN A 242 0.22 3.68 -5.98
C GLN A 242 -0.86 4.75 -6.16
N ALA A 243 -2.11 4.42 -5.84
CA ALA A 243 -3.19 5.39 -5.81
C ALA A 243 -2.90 6.50 -4.79
N ALA A 244 -2.42 6.17 -3.58
CA ALA A 244 -2.02 7.16 -2.59
C ALA A 244 -0.88 8.07 -3.09
N LEU A 245 0.12 7.52 -3.79
CA LEU A 245 1.19 8.32 -4.41
C LEU A 245 0.63 9.32 -5.41
N PHE A 246 -0.33 8.89 -6.25
CA PHE A 246 -1.01 9.75 -7.22
C PHE A 246 -1.90 10.79 -6.53
N GLY A 247 -2.67 10.39 -5.52
CA GLY A 247 -3.56 11.27 -4.74
C GLY A 247 -2.81 12.31 -3.90
N GLN A 248 -1.57 12.00 -3.51
CA GLN A 248 -0.64 12.96 -2.92
C GLN A 248 -0.01 13.92 -3.97
N ALA A 249 -0.46 13.84 -5.22
CA ALA A 249 0.13 14.60 -6.34
C ALA A 249 1.66 14.45 -6.44
N CYS A 250 2.21 13.28 -6.08
CA CYS A 250 3.62 12.95 -6.24
C CYS A 250 3.91 12.57 -7.70
N LEU A 251 3.61 13.46 -8.64
CA LEU A 251 3.57 13.24 -10.08
C LEU A 251 4.92 13.37 -10.77
N SER A 252 5.94 13.86 -10.06
CA SER A 252 7.29 14.08 -10.59
C SER A 252 8.33 13.27 -9.85
N PRO A 253 9.43 12.87 -10.51
CA PRO A 253 10.55 12.22 -9.85
C PRO A 253 11.09 13.04 -8.67
N GLY A 254 11.38 12.36 -7.56
CA GLY A 254 11.88 12.97 -6.32
C GLY A 254 10.79 13.39 -5.33
N LEU A 255 9.52 13.31 -5.71
CA LEU A 255 8.42 13.42 -4.75
C LEU A 255 8.13 12.06 -4.13
N ALA A 256 7.93 12.06 -2.82
CA ALA A 256 7.66 10.85 -2.06
C ALA A 256 6.45 11.03 -1.13
N LYS A 257 5.77 9.93 -0.90
CA LYS A 257 4.72 9.85 0.13
C LYS A 257 5.05 8.83 1.19
N ASN A 258 4.51 9.03 2.39
CA ASN A 258 4.48 8.02 3.45
C ASN A 258 3.07 7.94 4.05
N THR A 259 2.47 6.77 4.00
CA THR A 259 1.19 6.48 4.67
C THR A 259 1.49 5.91 6.04
N TYR A 260 1.14 6.64 7.11
CA TYR A 260 1.33 6.27 8.50
C TYR A 260 0.08 5.55 9.04
N GLY A 261 0.05 4.24 8.86
CA GLY A 261 -0.97 3.34 9.41
C GLY A 261 -0.43 2.45 10.54
N THR A 262 -0.90 1.23 10.62
CA THR A 262 -0.34 0.18 11.51
C THR A 262 1.16 -0.02 11.25
N GLY A 263 1.55 -0.08 9.97
CA GLY A 263 2.90 0.11 9.45
C GLY A 263 3.03 1.44 8.72
N CYS A 264 4.22 1.69 8.12
CA CYS A 264 4.39 2.82 7.22
C CYS A 264 4.75 2.29 5.83
N PHE A 265 4.12 2.87 4.81
CA PHE A 265 4.35 2.51 3.41
C PHE A 265 4.84 3.73 2.65
N LEU A 266 6.10 3.68 2.25
CA LEU A 266 6.81 4.77 1.59
C LEU A 266 6.96 4.47 0.11
N LEU A 267 6.59 5.41 -0.74
CA LEU A 267 6.85 5.36 -2.17
C LEU A 267 7.55 6.64 -2.62
N LEU A 268 8.63 6.46 -3.38
CA LEU A 268 9.34 7.54 -4.07
C LEU A 268 9.12 7.40 -5.58
N ASN A 269 8.56 8.41 -6.21
CA ASN A 269 8.43 8.46 -7.67
C ASN A 269 9.81 8.55 -8.32
N THR A 270 10.15 7.60 -9.19
CA THR A 270 11.40 7.55 -9.95
C THR A 270 11.21 7.90 -11.44
N GLY A 271 10.00 8.32 -11.81
CA GLY A 271 9.64 8.62 -13.19
C GLY A 271 9.71 7.39 -14.07
N ARG A 272 10.25 7.54 -15.26
CA ARG A 272 10.33 6.47 -16.28
C ARG A 272 11.43 5.44 -16.05
N ASN A 273 12.15 5.55 -14.93
CA ASN A 273 13.27 4.66 -14.62
C ASN A 273 12.84 3.58 -13.62
N ALA A 274 12.82 2.33 -14.04
CA ALA A 274 12.73 1.17 -13.16
C ALA A 274 14.07 0.97 -12.45
N VAL A 275 14.27 1.68 -11.34
CA VAL A 275 15.51 1.65 -10.55
C VAL A 275 15.66 0.28 -9.88
N ALA A 276 16.76 -0.43 -10.16
CA ALA A 276 17.07 -1.65 -9.42
C ALA A 276 17.65 -1.30 -8.04
N SER A 277 16.95 -1.70 -6.99
CA SER A 277 17.42 -1.42 -5.63
C SER A 277 18.64 -2.26 -5.25
N ARG A 278 19.60 -1.61 -4.58
CA ARG A 278 20.78 -2.24 -3.95
C ARG A 278 20.69 -2.21 -2.43
N ASN A 279 19.64 -1.57 -1.92
CA ASN A 279 19.38 -1.38 -0.48
C ASN A 279 18.11 -2.12 -0.03
N ASN A 280 17.78 -3.25 -0.69
CA ASN A 280 16.65 -4.12 -0.35
C ASN A 280 15.28 -3.41 -0.37
N LEU A 281 15.09 -2.46 -1.27
CA LEU A 281 13.79 -1.86 -1.55
C LEU A 281 13.10 -2.61 -2.69
N LEU A 282 11.81 -2.36 -2.88
CA LEU A 282 11.05 -2.87 -4.00
C LEU A 282 10.98 -1.84 -5.11
N THR A 283 11.09 -2.29 -6.37
CA THR A 283 10.75 -1.48 -7.53
C THR A 283 9.39 -1.93 -8.04
N THR A 284 8.48 -0.98 -8.25
CA THR A 284 7.11 -1.26 -8.67
C THR A 284 6.67 -0.30 -9.77
N VAL A 285 5.68 -0.68 -10.56
CA VAL A 285 5.01 0.27 -11.44
C VAL A 285 4.17 1.21 -10.57
N ALA A 286 4.35 2.52 -10.74
CA ALA A 286 3.53 3.52 -10.09
C ALA A 286 2.17 3.63 -10.78
N TRP A 287 2.17 3.85 -12.10
CA TRP A 287 0.98 3.86 -12.96
C TRP A 287 1.39 3.78 -14.44
N LYS A 288 0.39 3.46 -15.27
CA LYS A 288 0.50 3.58 -16.73
C LYS A 288 -0.60 4.49 -17.24
N ARG A 289 -0.23 5.58 -17.92
CA ARG A 289 -1.14 6.59 -18.48
C ARG A 289 -0.64 7.05 -19.84
N ASP A 290 -1.52 7.21 -20.82
CA ASP A 290 -1.19 7.69 -22.17
C ASP A 290 -0.04 6.93 -22.84
N GLY A 291 0.02 5.61 -22.61
CA GLY A 291 1.08 4.74 -23.13
C GLY A 291 2.41 4.85 -22.37
N VAL A 292 2.52 5.72 -21.38
CA VAL A 292 3.73 5.93 -20.57
C VAL A 292 3.61 5.21 -19.23
N THR A 293 4.67 4.53 -18.83
CA THR A 293 4.78 3.87 -17.52
C THR A 293 5.74 4.66 -16.64
N ASP A 294 5.26 5.03 -15.44
CA ASP A 294 6.07 5.58 -14.36
C ASP A 294 6.29 4.53 -13.28
N TYR A 295 7.44 4.62 -12.61
CA TYR A 295 7.88 3.68 -11.60
C TYR A 295 8.06 4.35 -10.24
N ALA A 296 8.08 3.54 -9.20
CA ALA A 296 8.39 3.97 -7.85
C ALA A 296 9.31 2.97 -7.14
N LEU A 297 10.16 3.46 -6.25
CA LEU A 297 10.75 2.67 -5.19
C LEU A 297 9.79 2.60 -4.02
N GLU A 298 9.65 1.41 -3.45
CA GLU A 298 8.79 1.16 -2.29
C GLU A 298 9.59 0.54 -1.14
N GLY A 299 9.35 1.03 0.06
CA GLY A 299 9.83 0.43 1.29
C GLY A 299 8.72 0.44 2.35
N SER A 300 8.71 -0.62 3.17
CA SER A 300 7.70 -0.81 4.20
C SER A 300 8.34 -0.89 5.57
N VAL A 301 7.77 -0.15 6.52
CA VAL A 301 8.03 -0.25 7.96
C VAL A 301 6.88 -1.06 8.56
N PHE A 302 7.18 -2.22 9.14
CA PHE A 302 6.13 -3.12 9.63
C PHE A 302 5.42 -2.57 10.87
N ILE A 303 6.15 -1.91 11.75
CA ILE A 303 5.65 -1.38 13.02
C ILE A 303 5.73 0.15 13.00
N GLY A 304 4.67 0.78 12.48
CA GLY A 304 4.42 2.21 12.56
C GLY A 304 3.49 2.53 13.74
N GLY A 305 2.24 2.89 13.48
CA GLY A 305 1.23 3.14 14.51
C GLY A 305 0.96 1.96 15.45
N ALA A 306 1.34 0.74 15.05
CA ALA A 306 1.25 -0.44 15.91
C ALA A 306 2.03 -0.29 17.22
N VAL A 307 3.14 0.46 17.25
CA VAL A 307 3.85 0.72 18.50
C VAL A 307 3.00 1.53 19.48
N VAL A 308 2.20 2.47 18.99
CA VAL A 308 1.27 3.26 19.80
C VAL A 308 0.12 2.39 20.32
N GLN A 309 -0.40 1.48 19.48
CA GLN A 309 -1.40 0.50 19.91
C GLN A 309 -0.83 -0.38 21.04
N TRP A 310 0.42 -0.81 20.93
CA TRP A 310 1.09 -1.59 21.98
C TRP A 310 1.28 -0.80 23.28
N LEU A 311 1.58 0.50 23.22
CA LEU A 311 1.61 1.35 24.42
C LEU A 311 0.25 1.42 25.10
N ARG A 312 -0.86 1.38 24.34
CA ARG A 312 -2.24 1.38 24.84
C ARG A 312 -2.63 0.01 25.39
N ASP A 313 -2.50 -1.04 24.59
CA ASP A 313 -3.09 -2.35 24.86
C ASP A 313 -2.15 -3.28 25.66
N GLY A 314 -0.85 -3.20 25.40
CA GLY A 314 0.20 -4.00 26.04
C GLY A 314 0.74 -3.39 27.32
N LEU A 315 1.21 -2.14 27.27
CA LEU A 315 1.75 -1.45 28.44
C LEU A 315 0.70 -0.67 29.25
N GLN A 316 -0.42 -0.31 28.63
CA GLN A 316 -1.53 0.44 29.25
C GLN A 316 -1.09 1.80 29.85
N ILE A 317 -0.08 2.44 29.24
CA ILE A 317 0.44 3.76 29.69
C ILE A 317 -0.33 4.92 29.05
N ILE A 318 -1.20 4.66 28.07
CA ILE A 318 -2.14 5.58 27.44
C ILE A 318 -3.51 4.90 27.33
N ARG A 319 -4.59 5.68 27.27
CA ARG A 319 -5.97 5.16 27.14
C ARG A 319 -6.45 5.13 25.69
N THR A 320 -6.06 6.14 24.92
CA THR A 320 -6.37 6.27 23.50
C THR A 320 -5.07 6.52 22.72
N ALA A 321 -5.06 6.24 21.43
CA ALA A 321 -3.89 6.53 20.59
C ALA A 321 -3.54 8.02 20.56
N GLY A 322 -4.53 8.90 20.71
CA GLY A 322 -4.33 10.36 20.75
C GLY A 322 -3.57 10.84 21.98
N ASP A 323 -3.66 10.13 23.11
CA ASP A 323 -2.99 10.51 24.36
C ASP A 323 -1.47 10.46 24.28
N VAL A 324 -0.92 9.69 23.31
CA VAL A 324 0.53 9.51 23.16
C VAL A 324 1.26 10.83 22.90
N GLU A 325 0.65 11.75 22.13
CA GLU A 325 1.26 13.04 21.81
C GLU A 325 1.45 13.89 23.10
N ALA A 326 0.39 14.02 23.88
CA ALA A 326 0.44 14.79 25.12
C ALA A 326 1.42 14.19 26.13
N LEU A 327 1.42 12.85 26.27
CA LEU A 327 2.37 12.15 27.16
C LEU A 327 3.82 12.35 26.71
N ALA A 328 4.11 12.15 25.43
CA ALA A 328 5.45 12.30 24.85
C ALA A 328 5.95 13.77 24.89
N ALA A 329 5.04 14.74 24.75
CA ALA A 329 5.36 16.17 24.83
C ALA A 329 5.60 16.68 26.27
N SER A 330 5.27 15.88 27.29
CA SER A 330 5.51 16.25 28.70
C SER A 330 6.99 16.17 29.10
N VAL A 331 7.84 15.63 28.23
CA VAL A 331 9.31 15.57 28.38
C VAL A 331 10.00 16.26 27.19
N PRO A 332 11.17 16.86 27.37
CA PRO A 332 11.86 17.56 26.30
C PRO A 332 12.35 16.64 25.17
N ASP A 333 12.76 15.42 25.51
CA ASP A 333 13.24 14.38 24.59
C ASP A 333 13.02 12.99 25.19
N SER A 334 13.51 11.93 24.52
CA SER A 334 13.39 10.55 25.00
C SER A 334 14.30 10.19 26.18
N GLY A 335 15.07 11.15 26.71
CA GLY A 335 15.99 10.91 27.83
C GLY A 335 17.11 9.91 27.51
N GLY A 336 17.51 9.81 26.24
CA GLY A 336 18.49 8.84 25.75
C GLY A 336 17.92 7.43 25.52
N VAL A 337 16.60 7.26 25.62
CA VAL A 337 15.93 5.98 25.31
C VAL A 337 15.74 5.85 23.81
N PHE A 338 16.16 4.71 23.25
CA PHE A 338 15.88 4.30 21.88
C PHE A 338 15.03 3.03 21.90
N PHE A 339 13.94 3.03 21.16
CA PHE A 339 13.04 1.89 21.04
C PHE A 339 13.06 1.37 19.61
N ALA A 340 13.59 0.16 19.39
CA ALA A 340 13.48 -0.56 18.13
C ALA A 340 12.23 -1.46 18.19
N PRO A 341 11.08 -1.09 17.57
CA PRO A 341 9.81 -1.80 17.75
C PRO A 341 9.69 -2.98 16.78
N ALA A 342 10.69 -3.86 16.73
CA ALA A 342 10.75 -5.00 15.82
C ALA A 342 9.84 -6.16 16.27
N PHE A 343 8.54 -5.91 16.55
CA PHE A 343 7.62 -6.94 17.08
C PHE A 343 7.41 -8.10 16.12
N ALA A 344 7.48 -7.85 14.82
CA ALA A 344 7.38 -8.83 13.75
C ALA A 344 8.67 -8.89 12.89
N GLY A 345 9.82 -8.59 13.48
CA GLY A 345 11.06 -8.39 12.75
C GLY A 345 11.19 -6.95 12.20
N LEU A 346 12.23 -6.71 11.43
CA LEU A 346 12.51 -5.45 10.74
C LEU A 346 12.20 -5.57 9.26
N GLY A 347 11.48 -4.60 8.69
CA GLY A 347 11.24 -4.47 7.27
C GLY A 347 12.43 -3.84 6.52
N ALA A 348 12.14 -3.16 5.41
CA ALA A 348 13.15 -2.45 4.63
C ALA A 348 13.87 -1.37 5.47
N PRO A 349 15.17 -1.14 5.26
CA PRO A 349 16.09 -1.86 4.36
C PRO A 349 16.73 -3.11 5.00
N HIS A 350 16.36 -3.47 6.22
CA HIS A 350 17.05 -4.49 7.02
C HIS A 350 16.63 -5.93 6.70
N TRP A 351 15.33 -6.19 6.48
CA TRP A 351 14.74 -7.51 6.21
C TRP A 351 15.21 -8.60 7.18
N ASP A 352 15.15 -8.31 8.48
CA ASP A 352 15.54 -9.24 9.54
C ASP A 352 14.30 -9.79 10.26
N PRO A 353 13.84 -11.02 9.96
CA PRO A 353 12.69 -11.65 10.62
C PRO A 353 13.00 -12.09 12.05
N TYR A 354 14.27 -12.18 12.41
CA TYR A 354 14.75 -12.63 13.72
C TYR A 354 14.94 -11.48 14.71
N ALA A 355 14.92 -10.22 14.27
CA ALA A 355 14.92 -9.08 15.14
C ALA A 355 13.69 -9.07 16.06
N ARG A 356 13.83 -8.56 17.29
CA ARG A 356 12.73 -8.40 18.25
C ARG A 356 12.73 -7.02 18.86
N GLY A 357 11.53 -6.59 19.33
CA GLY A 357 11.33 -5.31 19.99
C GLY A 357 12.27 -5.15 21.18
N SER A 358 13.05 -4.06 21.21
CA SER A 358 14.08 -3.82 22.21
C SER A 358 14.14 -2.34 22.59
N MET A 359 14.37 -2.06 23.86
CA MET A 359 14.59 -0.69 24.39
C MET A 359 15.99 -0.58 24.96
N PHE A 360 16.68 0.51 24.63
CA PHE A 360 18.05 0.79 25.08
C PHE A 360 18.12 2.16 25.73
N GLY A 361 19.09 2.38 26.62
CA GLY A 361 19.30 3.66 27.26
C GLY A 361 18.41 3.92 28.48
N LEU A 362 17.72 2.90 29.02
CA LEU A 362 16.92 3.02 30.23
C LEU A 362 17.78 3.36 31.44
N THR A 363 17.36 4.34 32.25
CA THR A 363 17.93 4.72 33.50
C THR A 363 16.89 4.74 34.62
N ARG A 364 17.29 4.92 35.88
CA ARG A 364 16.32 5.02 36.96
C ARG A 364 15.35 6.20 36.81
N GLY A 365 15.73 7.23 36.05
CA GLY A 365 14.90 8.40 35.80
C GLY A 365 13.97 8.25 34.60
N THR A 366 14.01 7.12 33.86
CA THR A 366 13.13 6.87 32.71
C THR A 366 11.68 6.70 33.17
N THR A 367 10.78 7.43 32.53
CA THR A 367 9.34 7.42 32.83
C THR A 367 8.54 6.93 31.63
N ALA A 368 7.24 6.71 31.81
CA ALA A 368 6.31 6.38 30.69
C ALA A 368 6.35 7.44 29.58
N ALA A 369 6.57 8.72 29.91
CA ALA A 369 6.68 9.81 28.93
C ALA A 369 7.90 9.64 28.01
N HIS A 370 9.04 9.25 28.55
CA HIS A 370 10.25 8.97 27.77
C HIS A 370 10.07 7.76 26.85
N ILE A 371 9.36 6.71 27.32
CA ILE A 371 9.02 5.53 26.49
C ILE A 371 8.06 5.93 25.36
N ALA A 372 7.01 6.71 25.65
CA ALA A 372 6.08 7.20 24.65
C ALA A 372 6.79 8.09 23.60
N ARG A 373 7.72 8.94 24.05
CA ARG A 373 8.54 9.76 23.16
C ARG A 373 9.44 8.91 22.26
N ALA A 374 10.16 7.94 22.81
CA ALA A 374 11.01 7.02 22.06
C ALA A 374 10.21 6.18 21.06
N ALA A 375 8.97 5.80 21.40
CA ALA A 375 8.07 5.08 20.49
C ALA A 375 7.68 5.94 19.27
N LEU A 376 7.32 7.22 19.46
CA LEU A 376 7.05 8.13 18.34
C LEU A 376 8.30 8.38 17.50
N GLU A 377 9.43 8.64 18.14
CA GLU A 377 10.70 8.85 17.45
C GLU A 377 11.13 7.63 16.63
N SER A 378 10.85 6.41 17.11
CA SER A 378 11.14 5.17 16.37
C SER A 378 10.42 5.06 15.03
N ILE A 379 9.20 5.58 14.92
CA ILE A 379 8.45 5.60 13.65
C ILE A 379 9.15 6.50 12.64
N ALA A 380 9.61 7.67 13.08
CA ALA A 380 10.32 8.62 12.24
C ALA A 380 11.71 8.10 11.82
N PHE A 381 12.44 7.46 12.70
CA PHE A 381 13.75 6.88 12.38
C PHE A 381 13.64 5.76 11.34
N GLN A 382 12.71 4.82 11.52
CA GLN A 382 12.50 3.74 10.55
C GLN A 382 12.11 4.31 9.17
N SER A 383 11.23 5.31 9.14
CA SER A 383 10.85 5.99 7.89
C SER A 383 12.06 6.68 7.23
N ALA A 384 12.94 7.28 8.03
CA ALA A 384 14.14 7.92 7.51
C ALA A 384 15.15 6.90 6.96
N ASP A 385 15.32 5.74 7.61
CA ASP A 385 16.19 4.66 7.09
C ASP A 385 15.73 4.19 5.69
N VAL A 386 14.42 4.05 5.49
CA VAL A 386 13.85 3.70 4.18
C VAL A 386 14.08 4.79 3.15
N LEU A 387 13.82 6.07 3.50
CA LEU A 387 13.99 7.20 2.57
C LEU A 387 15.45 7.44 2.21
N ASP A 388 16.39 7.24 3.14
CA ASP A 388 17.82 7.30 2.85
C ASP A 388 18.23 6.21 1.85
N ALA A 389 17.70 5.00 2.00
CA ALA A 389 17.92 3.91 1.06
C ALA A 389 17.33 4.25 -0.32
N MET A 390 16.11 4.83 -0.38
CA MET A 390 15.47 5.27 -1.62
C MET A 390 16.30 6.34 -2.35
N GLN A 391 16.77 7.35 -1.63
CA GLN A 391 17.61 8.41 -2.21
C GLN A 391 18.93 7.87 -2.75
N LYS A 392 19.58 6.95 -2.03
CA LYS A 392 20.81 6.29 -2.47
C LYS A 392 20.62 5.47 -3.75
N ASP A 393 19.52 4.67 -3.81
CA ASP A 393 19.26 3.82 -4.97
C ASP A 393 18.83 4.62 -6.19
N ALA A 394 17.96 5.63 -6.02
CA ALA A 394 17.46 6.45 -7.11
C ALA A 394 18.48 7.50 -7.60
N GLY A 395 19.47 7.86 -6.78
CA GLY A 395 20.34 9.00 -7.05
C GLY A 395 19.57 10.34 -7.05
N ILE A 396 18.44 10.39 -6.34
CA ILE A 396 17.52 11.52 -6.27
C ILE A 396 17.52 12.06 -4.84
N THR A 397 17.60 13.37 -4.70
CA THR A 397 17.44 14.03 -3.40
C THR A 397 15.96 14.33 -3.15
N LEU A 398 15.44 13.92 -2.00
CA LEU A 398 14.09 14.23 -1.55
C LEU A 398 13.94 15.73 -1.32
N SER A 399 12.93 16.36 -1.90
CA SER A 399 12.65 17.78 -1.70
C SER A 399 11.66 18.04 -0.56
N GLU A 400 10.68 17.15 -0.41
CA GLU A 400 9.69 17.13 0.69
C GLU A 400 9.10 15.72 0.82
N LEU A 401 8.58 15.41 2.00
CA LEU A 401 7.81 14.18 2.24
C LEU A 401 6.33 14.54 2.41
N ARG A 402 5.46 14.00 1.56
CA ARG A 402 4.00 14.11 1.69
C ARG A 402 3.48 12.97 2.53
N VAL A 403 2.57 13.28 3.47
CA VAL A 403 2.17 12.30 4.48
C VAL A 403 0.66 12.19 4.60
N ASP A 404 0.17 10.97 4.83
CA ASP A 404 -1.21 10.64 5.12
C ASP A 404 -1.32 9.48 6.12
N GLY A 405 -2.56 9.08 6.42
CA GLY A 405 -2.83 8.05 7.41
C GLY A 405 -3.06 8.62 8.82
N GLY A 406 -3.66 7.81 9.68
CA GLY A 406 -4.19 8.26 10.97
C GLY A 406 -3.14 8.84 11.93
N ALA A 407 -1.90 8.33 11.92
CA ALA A 407 -0.85 8.82 12.82
C ALA A 407 -0.29 10.20 12.43
N THR A 408 -0.61 10.71 11.23
CA THR A 408 -0.20 12.07 10.81
C THR A 408 -0.91 13.19 11.57
N ALA A 409 -1.99 12.88 12.29
CA ALA A 409 -2.62 13.81 13.23
C ALA A 409 -1.68 14.25 14.36
N ASN A 410 -0.69 13.41 14.69
CA ASN A 410 0.31 13.68 15.73
C ASN A 410 1.36 14.67 15.21
N ASN A 411 1.28 15.93 15.66
CA ASN A 411 2.17 17.00 15.20
C ASN A 411 3.60 16.84 15.73
N LEU A 412 3.76 16.25 16.91
CA LEU A 412 5.09 15.97 17.49
C LEU A 412 5.85 14.97 16.62
N LEU A 413 5.16 13.89 16.17
CA LEU A 413 5.74 12.92 15.25
C LEU A 413 6.09 13.57 13.90
N MET A 414 5.20 14.39 13.35
CA MET A 414 5.44 15.03 12.04
C MET A 414 6.58 16.03 12.09
N GLN A 415 6.70 16.81 13.17
CA GLN A 415 7.84 17.72 13.37
C GLN A 415 9.15 16.94 13.50
N PHE A 416 9.16 15.90 14.33
CA PHE A 416 10.36 15.07 14.49
C PHE A 416 10.75 14.36 13.19
N GLN A 417 9.77 13.93 12.37
CA GLN A 417 10.04 13.37 11.05
C GLN A 417 10.72 14.39 10.13
N ALA A 418 10.26 15.65 10.12
CA ALA A 418 10.91 16.71 9.35
C ALA A 418 12.36 16.95 9.83
N ASP A 419 12.56 17.00 11.14
CA ASP A 419 13.89 17.19 11.74
C ASP A 419 14.85 16.07 11.34
N VAL A 420 14.44 14.79 11.47
CA VAL A 420 15.28 13.63 11.16
C VAL A 420 15.61 13.54 9.66
N LEU A 421 14.69 13.93 8.78
CA LEU A 421 14.90 13.92 7.33
C LEU A 421 15.69 15.14 6.83
N GLY A 422 15.64 16.25 7.54
CA GLY A 422 16.22 17.52 7.09
C GLY A 422 15.50 18.14 5.90
N VAL A 423 14.25 17.69 5.60
CA VAL A 423 13.36 18.22 4.56
C VAL A 423 11.96 18.42 5.11
N PRO A 424 11.15 19.30 4.51
CA PRO A 424 9.78 19.52 4.94
C PRO A 424 8.92 18.24 4.91
N VAL A 425 8.07 18.08 5.93
CA VAL A 425 6.98 17.10 5.95
C VAL A 425 5.66 17.85 5.73
N VAL A 426 4.87 17.41 4.76
CA VAL A 426 3.67 18.14 4.32
C VAL A 426 2.44 17.26 4.42
N ARG A 427 1.48 17.67 5.26
CA ARG A 427 0.19 17.02 5.44
C ARG A 427 -0.87 17.73 4.60
N PRO A 428 -1.62 17.01 3.73
CA PRO A 428 -2.72 17.59 2.96
C PRO A 428 -3.99 17.74 3.80
N LYS A 429 -4.91 18.59 3.33
CA LYS A 429 -6.24 18.73 3.93
C LYS A 429 -7.10 17.46 3.76
N VAL A 430 -7.03 16.82 2.60
CA VAL A 430 -7.74 15.57 2.32
C VAL A 430 -6.80 14.41 2.64
N LEU A 431 -7.10 13.68 3.70
CA LEU A 431 -6.30 12.52 4.15
C LEU A 431 -6.66 11.22 3.43
N GLU A 432 -7.79 11.18 2.71
CA GLU A 432 -8.24 10.02 1.93
C GLU A 432 -7.54 9.97 0.56
N THR A 433 -6.22 10.08 0.57
CA THR A 433 -5.38 10.21 -0.63
C THR A 433 -5.42 8.98 -1.53
N THR A 434 -5.61 7.80 -0.95
CA THR A 434 -5.75 6.53 -1.69
C THR A 434 -6.99 6.56 -2.60
N ALA A 435 -8.16 6.83 -2.03
CA ALA A 435 -9.40 6.95 -2.81
C ALA A 435 -9.34 8.13 -3.79
N LEU A 436 -8.77 9.27 -3.37
CA LEU A 436 -8.61 10.46 -4.21
C LEU A 436 -7.71 10.18 -5.42
N GLY A 437 -6.64 9.39 -5.25
CA GLY A 437 -5.75 9.00 -6.35
C GLY A 437 -6.47 8.14 -7.40
N ALA A 438 -7.27 7.17 -6.97
CA ALA A 438 -8.11 6.40 -7.89
C ALA A 438 -9.14 7.30 -8.61
N ALA A 439 -9.72 8.28 -7.89
CA ALA A 439 -10.61 9.27 -8.47
C ALA A 439 -9.89 10.13 -9.52
N TYR A 440 -8.68 10.59 -9.24
CA TYR A 440 -7.88 11.38 -10.18
C TYR A 440 -7.56 10.60 -11.46
N LEU A 441 -7.11 9.35 -11.33
CA LEU A 441 -6.86 8.49 -12.50
C LEU A 441 -8.12 8.31 -13.36
N ALA A 442 -9.27 8.08 -12.73
CA ALA A 442 -10.54 7.94 -13.43
C ALA A 442 -11.01 9.26 -14.06
N GLY A 443 -10.89 10.35 -13.34
CA GLY A 443 -11.30 11.67 -13.82
C GLY A 443 -10.47 12.17 -15.00
N LEU A 444 -9.16 11.89 -15.01
CA LEU A 444 -8.27 12.18 -16.15
C LEU A 444 -8.71 11.39 -17.39
N ALA A 445 -9.05 10.12 -17.23
CA ALA A 445 -9.46 9.23 -18.33
C ALA A 445 -10.71 9.74 -19.07
N VAL A 446 -11.60 10.48 -18.40
CA VAL A 446 -12.86 11.03 -18.97
C VAL A 446 -12.81 12.54 -19.16
N GLY A 447 -11.66 13.20 -18.95
CA GLY A 447 -11.49 14.63 -19.10
C GLY A 447 -12.21 15.48 -18.03
N TYR A 448 -12.51 14.89 -16.88
CA TYR A 448 -13.06 15.61 -15.72
C TYR A 448 -12.03 16.55 -15.11
N TRP A 449 -10.78 16.15 -15.03
CA TRP A 449 -9.58 16.95 -14.87
C TRP A 449 -8.76 16.89 -16.15
N LYS A 450 -8.14 18.00 -16.51
CA LYS A 450 -7.46 18.14 -17.82
C LYS A 450 -6.03 17.61 -17.81
N GLY A 451 -5.39 17.55 -16.65
CA GLY A 451 -3.99 17.12 -16.53
C GLY A 451 -3.45 17.25 -15.12
N ASP A 452 -2.15 17.05 -15.00
CA ASP A 452 -1.42 17.06 -13.73
C ASP A 452 -1.50 18.42 -13.01
N ASP A 453 -1.60 19.51 -13.75
CA ASP A 453 -1.74 20.86 -13.17
C ASP A 453 -3.06 21.03 -12.40
N ASP A 454 -4.17 20.47 -12.90
CA ASP A 454 -5.45 20.50 -12.18
C ASP A 454 -5.37 19.69 -10.89
N ILE A 455 -4.67 18.54 -10.92
CA ILE A 455 -4.47 17.69 -9.74
C ILE A 455 -3.58 18.40 -8.72
N ALA A 456 -2.49 18.99 -9.17
CA ALA A 456 -1.59 19.74 -8.30
C ALA A 456 -2.29 20.97 -7.67
N ALA A 457 -3.16 21.65 -8.41
CA ALA A 457 -3.95 22.76 -7.88
C ALA A 457 -5.01 22.33 -6.84
N ASN A 458 -5.56 21.13 -6.98
CA ASN A 458 -6.50 20.57 -6.02
C ASN A 458 -5.82 20.07 -4.73
N TRP A 459 -4.53 19.75 -4.79
CA TRP A 459 -3.78 19.29 -3.64
C TRP A 459 -3.50 20.44 -2.68
N GLN A 460 -4.25 20.53 -1.59
CA GLN A 460 -4.17 21.62 -0.62
C GLN A 460 -3.45 21.20 0.64
N VAL A 461 -2.51 22.04 1.07
CA VAL A 461 -1.76 21.85 2.31
C VAL A 461 -2.65 22.18 3.53
N ASP A 462 -2.73 21.24 4.49
CA ASP A 462 -3.21 21.51 5.83
C ASP A 462 -2.08 22.11 6.68
N ARG A 463 -0.95 21.41 6.76
CA ARG A 463 0.20 21.84 7.53
C ARG A 463 1.52 21.39 6.90
N ARG A 464 2.51 22.30 6.96
CA ARG A 464 3.89 22.08 6.58
C ARG A 464 4.77 22.15 7.83
N PHE A 465 5.59 21.14 8.06
CA PHE A 465 6.53 21.03 9.16
C PHE A 465 7.94 21.22 8.60
N GLU A 466 8.58 22.32 8.93
CA GLU A 466 9.95 22.60 8.51
C GLU A 466 10.95 22.02 9.52
N PRO A 467 12.13 21.53 9.08
CA PRO A 467 13.20 21.09 9.98
C PRO A 467 13.63 22.21 10.93
N GLN A 468 13.71 21.90 12.23
CA GLN A 468 14.06 22.86 13.29
C GLN A 468 15.30 22.44 14.08
N ALA A 469 15.58 21.14 14.16
CA ALA A 469 16.72 20.62 14.90
C ALA A 469 18.04 20.85 14.15
N SER A 470 19.13 21.05 14.90
CA SER A 470 20.46 21.18 14.28
C SER A 470 20.92 19.85 13.67
N ARG A 471 21.75 19.94 12.64
CA ARG A 471 22.33 18.76 11.99
C ARG A 471 23.15 17.90 12.94
N GLU A 472 23.87 18.53 13.87
CA GLU A 472 24.68 17.87 14.88
C GLU A 472 23.79 17.03 15.81
N ARG A 473 22.66 17.60 16.29
CA ARG A 473 21.71 16.89 17.14
C ARG A 473 21.09 15.70 16.42
N ILE A 474 20.71 15.88 15.16
CA ILE A 474 20.15 14.78 14.35
C ILE A 474 21.19 13.69 14.09
N ALA A 475 22.44 14.04 13.81
CA ALA A 475 23.51 13.05 13.62
C ALA A 475 23.75 12.23 14.90
N GLU A 476 23.75 12.86 16.08
CA GLU A 476 23.83 12.17 17.37
C GLU A 476 22.67 11.18 17.56
N LEU A 477 21.43 11.63 17.35
CA LEU A 477 20.22 10.81 17.48
C LEU A 477 20.21 9.63 16.48
N ARG A 478 20.60 9.88 15.22
CA ARG A 478 20.73 8.84 14.19
C ARG A 478 21.78 7.80 14.56
N GLY A 479 22.93 8.22 15.10
CA GLY A 479 23.95 7.30 15.60
C GLY A 479 23.48 6.43 16.77
N GLY A 480 22.67 7.00 17.68
CA GLY A 480 22.02 6.26 18.76
C GLY A 480 21.01 5.24 18.24
N TRP A 481 20.18 5.64 17.26
CA TRP A 481 19.22 4.78 16.59
C TRP A 481 19.89 3.60 15.86
N GLU A 482 20.91 3.86 15.04
CA GLU A 482 21.67 2.83 14.32
C GLU A 482 22.25 1.79 15.30
N LYS A 483 22.80 2.24 16.42
CA LYS A 483 23.30 1.38 17.50
C LYS A 483 22.19 0.53 18.14
N ALA A 484 20.99 1.09 18.33
CA ALA A 484 19.85 0.36 18.88
C ALA A 484 19.35 -0.71 17.92
N VAL A 485 19.18 -0.36 16.62
CA VAL A 485 18.79 -1.30 15.58
C VAL A 485 19.80 -2.43 15.44
N SER A 486 21.10 -2.12 15.42
CA SER A 486 22.14 -3.16 15.27
C SER A 486 22.10 -4.20 16.38
N ARG A 487 21.69 -3.80 17.60
CA ARG A 487 21.59 -4.67 18.79
C ARG A 487 20.28 -5.44 18.90
N SER A 488 19.26 -5.05 18.14
CA SER A 488 17.96 -5.74 18.09
C SER A 488 17.90 -6.82 17.00
N LYS A 489 18.88 -6.84 16.08
CA LYS A 489 18.97 -7.83 15.00
C LYS A 489 19.36 -9.21 15.52
N GLN A 490 18.90 -10.24 14.79
CA GLN A 490 19.26 -11.65 15.06
C GLN A 490 19.08 -12.03 16.53
N TRP A 491 17.98 -11.59 17.12
CA TRP A 491 17.69 -11.80 18.54
C TRP A 491 17.33 -13.27 18.84
N ILE A 492 16.69 -13.98 17.88
CA ILE A 492 16.33 -15.41 17.96
C ILE A 492 16.99 -16.21 16.84
#